data_b13a8b9afbcefa896add5cf96f667491
#
_entry.id   b13a8b9afbcefa896add5cf96f667491
#
_cell.length_a   1.000
_cell.length_b   1.000
_cell.length_c   1.000
_cell.angle_alpha   90.00
_cell.angle_beta   90.00
_cell.angle_gamma   90.00
#
_symmetry.space_group_name_H-M   'P 1'
#
loop_
_entity.id
_entity.type
_entity.pdbx_description
1 polymer ?
#
loop_
_entity_poly.entity_id
_entity_poly.type
_entity_poly.pdbx_seq_one_letter_code
_entity_poly.pdbx_strand_id
1 'polypeptide(L)'
;SFMRIIIVKCITLIVMLVPISSIHAQSTTYSTTYIDLGYLAIDGSVSCSNYESDITMAGVILDGYRNRFNLKSNEIDFSGCKIISDRCFINDVSLDTIIIPEGVEEICNEAFFGCSSLKYVHIPATVKKIGLRVFAFCNALSTIVVDPDNPVYDSRDNCNAIIEKSTGRLVAGCQSTIIPYGVKYIGNSAFYSVRKLKTIKLPESVEYIDFYAFEGCKMLRKVVFSETLNYIGHSAFSQCVS
;
A
#
# COMPACT_ATOMS: atom_id res chain seq x y z
N SER A 1 12.45 22.71 11.89
CA SER A 1 13.65 21.88 11.72
C SER A 1 14.29 21.48 13.05
N PHE A 2 14.51 22.45 13.96
CA PHE A 2 15.19 22.20 15.25
C PHE A 2 14.32 21.39 16.25
N MET A 3 13.01 21.62 16.26
CA MET A 3 12.08 20.90 17.14
C MET A 3 11.89 19.43 16.73
N ARG A 4 11.95 19.10 15.41
CA ARG A 4 11.89 17.73 14.91
C ARG A 4 13.06 16.87 15.38
N ILE A 5 14.28 17.43 15.33
CA ILE A 5 15.49 16.72 15.78
C ILE A 5 15.46 16.46 17.30
N ILE A 6 14.88 17.36 18.08
CA ILE A 6 14.76 17.19 19.54
C ILE A 6 13.74 16.10 19.90
N ILE A 7 12.60 16.01 19.21
CA ILE A 7 11.58 14.98 19.47
C ILE A 7 12.14 13.60 19.16
N VAL A 8 12.78 13.40 18.00
CA VAL A 8 13.40 12.12 17.63
C VAL A 8 14.53 11.76 18.59
N LYS A 9 15.39 12.72 18.98
CA LYS A 9 16.46 12.47 19.98
C LYS A 9 15.93 12.19 21.38
N CYS A 10 14.87 12.86 21.82
CA CYS A 10 14.26 12.57 23.13
C CYS A 10 13.61 11.18 23.15
N ILE A 11 12.97 10.77 22.06
CA ILE A 11 12.38 9.43 21.91
C ILE A 11 13.47 8.36 21.96
N THR A 12 14.55 8.51 21.18
CA THR A 12 15.69 7.60 21.18
C THR A 12 16.41 7.56 22.55
N LEU A 13 16.51 8.69 23.24
CA LEU A 13 17.15 8.77 24.56
C LEU A 13 16.32 8.08 25.66
N ILE A 14 14.99 8.18 25.60
CA ILE A 14 14.09 7.50 26.57
C ILE A 14 14.17 5.98 26.43
N VAL A 15 14.25 5.45 25.19
CA VAL A 15 14.39 4.00 24.94
C VAL A 15 15.72 3.46 25.45
N MET A 16 16.81 4.24 25.36
CA MET A 16 18.14 3.81 25.84
C MET A 16 18.33 3.87 27.35
N LEU A 17 17.50 4.62 28.09
CA LEU A 17 17.69 4.85 29.52
C LEU A 17 16.81 3.97 30.42
N VAL A 18 15.84 3.20 29.87
CA VAL A 18 14.95 2.38 30.66
C VAL A 18 15.21 0.89 30.38
N PRO A 19 15.67 0.10 31.35
CA PRO A 19 15.86 -1.33 31.17
C PRO A 19 14.52 -2.04 30.90
N ILE A 20 14.49 -2.95 29.94
CA ILE A 20 13.30 -3.71 29.50
C ILE A 20 12.57 -4.38 30.68
N SER A 21 13.29 -4.80 31.71
CA SER A 21 12.75 -5.41 32.93
C SER A 21 11.88 -4.46 33.79
N SER A 22 12.06 -3.15 33.65
CA SER A 22 11.31 -2.15 34.43
C SER A 22 10.00 -1.73 33.76
N ILE A 23 9.81 -2.05 32.49
CA ILE A 23 8.66 -1.62 31.70
C ILE A 23 7.45 -2.55 31.89
N HIS A 24 7.70 -3.83 32.19
CA HIS A 24 6.64 -4.83 32.44
C HIS A 24 5.84 -4.61 33.74
N ALA A 25 6.31 -3.75 34.64
CA ALA A 25 5.71 -3.53 35.95
C ALA A 25 4.83 -2.28 36.06
N GLN A 26 4.74 -1.46 35.00
CA GLN A 26 3.97 -0.21 35.05
C GLN A 26 2.87 -0.20 34.00
N SER A 27 1.68 -0.06 34.48
CA SER A 27 0.34 0.12 33.89
C SER A 27 0.21 0.23 32.35
N THR A 28 -0.91 -0.26 31.84
CA THR A 28 -1.40 -0.28 30.45
C THR A 28 -1.19 0.99 29.60
N THR A 29 -0.94 2.14 30.22
CA THR A 29 -0.72 3.42 29.51
C THR A 29 0.69 3.52 28.91
N TYR A 30 1.70 2.86 29.50
CA TYR A 30 3.07 2.86 28.98
C TYR A 30 3.30 1.81 27.89
N SER A 31 2.51 0.75 27.88
CA SER A 31 2.55 -0.29 26.87
C SER A 31 2.27 0.26 25.46
N THR A 32 1.28 1.14 25.35
CA THR A 32 0.88 1.75 24.07
C THR A 32 1.99 2.67 23.51
N THR A 33 2.61 3.45 24.37
CA THR A 33 3.70 4.37 23.98
C THR A 33 4.97 3.61 23.59
N TYR A 34 5.22 2.46 24.22
CA TYR A 34 6.39 1.64 23.97
C TYR A 34 6.31 0.88 22.64
N ILE A 35 5.14 0.41 22.24
CA ILE A 35 4.90 -0.23 20.94
C ILE A 35 5.15 0.78 19.82
N ASP A 36 4.68 2.02 19.95
CA ASP A 36 4.95 3.12 19.01
C ASP A 36 6.46 3.36 18.80
N LEU A 37 7.24 3.27 19.87
CA LEU A 37 8.68 3.54 19.83
C LEU A 37 9.51 2.35 19.32
N GLY A 38 9.07 1.14 19.61
CA GLY A 38 9.76 -0.10 19.19
C GLY A 38 9.72 -0.33 17.69
N TYR A 39 8.66 0.09 17.03
CA TYR A 39 8.48 -0.08 15.59
C TYR A 39 9.23 0.93 14.72
N LEU A 40 9.57 2.08 15.27
CA LEU A 40 10.26 3.16 14.53
C LEU A 40 11.78 3.17 14.69
N ALA A 41 12.34 2.39 15.62
CA ALA A 41 13.65 2.75 16.16
C ALA A 41 14.79 1.75 15.95
N ILE A 42 14.58 0.49 15.59
CA ILE A 42 15.63 -0.50 15.80
C ILE A 42 16.42 -0.92 14.56
N ASP A 43 15.86 -0.83 13.34
CA ASP A 43 16.60 -1.24 12.15
C ASP A 43 16.20 -0.57 10.82
N GLY A 44 15.43 0.52 10.89
CA GLY A 44 14.92 1.17 9.68
C GLY A 44 13.86 0.35 8.94
N SER A 45 13.33 -0.68 9.56
CA SER A 45 12.15 -1.40 9.10
C SER A 45 10.94 -1.00 9.93
N VAL A 46 9.87 -0.56 9.27
CA VAL A 46 8.55 -0.56 9.89
C VAL A 46 8.09 -2.02 9.87
N SER A 47 8.54 -2.80 10.84
CA SER A 47 8.23 -4.22 10.95
C SER A 47 7.06 -4.41 11.90
N CYS A 48 5.90 -4.73 11.36
CA CYS A 48 4.81 -5.33 12.12
C CYS A 48 5.09 -6.83 12.22
N SER A 49 5.69 -7.29 13.32
CA SER A 49 5.91 -8.71 13.53
C SER A 49 4.63 -9.41 13.99
N ASN A 50 4.13 -10.33 13.16
CA ASN A 50 3.47 -11.62 13.44
C ASN A 50 2.36 -11.77 14.52
N TYR A 51 1.54 -10.75 14.82
CA TYR A 51 0.33 -10.98 15.62
C TYR A 51 -0.89 -10.28 15.02
N GLU A 52 -1.91 -11.05 14.63
CA GLU A 52 -3.18 -10.52 14.05
C GLU A 52 -3.92 -9.55 14.98
N SER A 53 -3.71 -9.64 16.30
CA SER A 53 -4.27 -8.71 17.29
C SER A 53 -3.53 -7.36 17.33
N ASP A 54 -2.25 -7.33 17.00
CA ASP A 54 -1.41 -6.13 17.07
C ASP A 54 -1.53 -5.26 15.82
N ILE A 55 -1.94 -5.85 14.68
CA ILE A 55 -2.12 -5.14 13.41
C ILE A 55 -3.26 -4.13 13.49
N THR A 56 -4.37 -4.50 14.15
CA THR A 56 -5.49 -3.57 14.40
C THR A 56 -5.08 -2.44 15.34
N MET A 57 -4.20 -2.74 16.29
CA MET A 57 -3.64 -1.76 17.22
C MET A 57 -2.62 -0.84 16.54
N ALA A 58 -1.78 -1.33 15.63
CA ALA A 58 -0.84 -0.50 14.90
C ALA A 58 -1.54 0.52 14.00
N GLY A 59 -2.61 0.13 13.28
CA GLY A 59 -3.45 1.07 12.55
C GLY A 59 -4.10 2.12 13.44
N VAL A 60 -4.65 1.71 14.58
CA VAL A 60 -5.24 2.61 15.59
C VAL A 60 -4.18 3.50 16.25
N ILE A 61 -2.97 2.98 16.47
CA ILE A 61 -1.86 3.74 17.07
C ILE A 61 -1.34 4.81 16.11
N LEU A 62 -1.18 4.50 14.81
CA LEU A 62 -0.80 5.48 13.79
C LEU A 62 -1.87 6.55 13.61
N ASP A 63 -3.15 6.19 13.62
CA ASP A 63 -4.28 7.13 13.64
C ASP A 63 -4.29 7.99 14.92
N GLY A 64 -4.06 7.40 16.07
CA GLY A 64 -3.93 8.09 17.35
C GLY A 64 -2.71 9.02 17.39
N TYR A 65 -1.61 8.60 16.80
CA TYR A 65 -0.38 9.39 16.70
C TYR A 65 -0.58 10.59 15.75
N ARG A 66 -1.15 10.37 14.57
CA ARG A 66 -1.48 11.44 13.62
C ARG A 66 -2.47 12.44 14.18
N ASN A 67 -3.57 11.98 14.77
CA ASN A 67 -4.59 12.84 15.36
C ASN A 67 -4.03 13.64 16.54
N ARG A 68 -3.13 13.04 17.34
CA ARG A 68 -2.50 13.72 18.47
C ARG A 68 -1.50 14.80 18.04
N PHE A 69 -0.77 14.58 16.94
CA PHE A 69 0.26 15.50 16.46
C PHE A 69 -0.17 16.31 15.23
N ASN A 70 -1.41 16.12 14.75
CA ASN A 70 -1.96 16.82 13.57
C ASN A 70 -1.03 16.74 12.35
N LEU A 71 -0.38 15.59 12.15
CA LEU A 71 0.54 15.37 11.05
C LEU A 71 -0.22 15.25 9.73
N LYS A 72 0.20 16.01 8.73
CA LYS A 72 -0.30 15.87 7.36
C LYS A 72 0.42 14.72 6.66
N SER A 73 -0.20 14.17 5.61
CA SER A 73 0.35 13.05 4.83
C SER A 73 1.78 13.27 4.32
N ASN A 74 2.15 14.53 4.01
CA ASN A 74 3.50 14.91 3.58
C ASN A 74 4.53 15.05 4.72
N GLU A 75 4.12 14.82 5.95
CA GLU A 75 4.98 14.93 7.15
C GLU A 75 5.43 13.57 7.69
N ILE A 76 5.06 12.46 7.01
CA ILE A 76 5.52 11.13 7.38
C ILE A 76 7.00 11.03 7.04
N ASP A 77 7.80 10.77 8.06
CA ASP A 77 9.23 10.53 7.89
C ASP A 77 9.47 9.04 7.62
N PHE A 78 9.89 8.75 6.40
CA PHE A 78 10.30 7.40 5.98
C PHE A 78 11.81 7.19 6.04
N SER A 79 12.57 8.10 6.70
CA SER A 79 14.04 8.01 6.74
C SER A 79 14.50 6.66 7.27
N GLY A 80 15.26 5.93 6.46
CA GLY A 80 15.76 4.59 6.77
C GLY A 80 14.73 3.46 6.64
N CYS A 81 13.49 3.76 6.24
CA CYS A 81 12.47 2.73 6.02
C CYS A 81 12.85 1.86 4.81
N LYS A 82 12.94 0.54 5.02
CA LYS A 82 13.16 -0.46 3.96
C LYS A 82 11.90 -1.18 3.55
N ILE A 83 10.97 -1.35 4.48
CA ILE A 83 9.77 -2.16 4.32
C ILE A 83 8.57 -1.38 4.84
N ILE A 84 7.56 -1.17 4.01
CA ILE A 84 6.24 -0.72 4.45
C ILE A 84 5.44 -1.99 4.75
N SER A 85 5.16 -2.21 6.03
CA SER A 85 4.57 -3.46 6.54
C SER A 85 3.13 -3.68 6.10
N ASP A 86 2.62 -4.89 6.33
CA ASP A 86 1.22 -5.22 6.14
C ASP A 86 0.31 -4.23 6.89
N ARG A 87 -0.68 -3.69 6.18
CA ARG A 87 -1.71 -2.80 6.72
C ARG A 87 -1.19 -1.53 7.42
N CYS A 88 0.05 -1.11 7.14
CA CYS A 88 0.72 0.01 7.80
C CYS A 88 -0.11 1.31 7.79
N PHE A 89 -0.83 1.59 6.70
CA PHE A 89 -1.69 2.76 6.53
C PHE A 89 -3.16 2.39 6.31
N ILE A 90 -3.60 1.27 6.90
CA ILE A 90 -4.97 0.79 6.72
C ILE A 90 -6.00 1.86 7.13
N ASN A 91 -6.96 2.14 6.22
CA ASN A 91 -8.04 3.10 6.42
C ASN A 91 -7.60 4.55 6.73
N ASP A 92 -6.38 4.92 6.34
CA ASP A 92 -5.92 6.28 6.52
C ASP A 92 -6.58 7.23 5.50
N VAL A 93 -7.63 7.90 5.94
CA VAL A 93 -8.38 8.85 5.11
C VAL A 93 -7.72 10.22 5.00
N SER A 94 -6.64 10.48 5.74
CA SER A 94 -5.89 11.73 5.67
C SER A 94 -4.89 11.75 4.51
N LEU A 95 -4.52 10.56 3.98
CA LEU A 95 -3.62 10.43 2.84
C LEU A 95 -4.36 10.79 1.55
N ASP A 96 -3.96 11.85 0.88
CA ASP A 96 -4.42 12.20 -0.47
C ASP A 96 -3.33 11.95 -1.54
N THR A 97 -2.08 12.00 -1.13
CA THR A 97 -0.91 11.78 -1.98
C THR A 97 0.14 11.00 -1.19
N ILE A 98 0.74 9.99 -1.80
CA ILE A 98 1.91 9.30 -1.25
C ILE A 98 3.03 9.24 -2.28
N ILE A 99 4.18 9.76 -1.92
CA ILE A 99 5.44 9.61 -2.64
C ILE A 99 6.32 8.72 -1.77
N ILE A 100 6.41 7.45 -2.16
CA ILE A 100 7.26 6.50 -1.44
C ILE A 100 8.72 6.89 -1.71
N PRO A 101 9.53 7.11 -0.66
CA PRO A 101 10.90 7.60 -0.86
C PRO A 101 11.83 6.51 -1.35
N GLU A 102 12.93 6.95 -1.95
CA GLU A 102 14.06 6.07 -2.24
C GLU A 102 14.59 5.40 -0.97
N GLY A 103 14.98 4.14 -1.10
CA GLY A 103 15.40 3.30 0.01
C GLY A 103 14.36 2.28 0.44
N VAL A 104 13.07 2.51 0.19
CA VAL A 104 12.03 1.49 0.41
C VAL A 104 12.17 0.41 -0.66
N GLU A 105 12.29 -0.84 -0.24
CA GLU A 105 12.49 -2.00 -1.11
C GLU A 105 11.24 -2.89 -1.21
N GLU A 106 10.38 -2.88 -0.18
CA GLU A 106 9.17 -3.71 -0.13
C GLU A 106 7.96 -2.93 0.38
N ILE A 107 6.82 -3.14 -0.26
CA ILE A 107 5.49 -2.70 0.18
C ILE A 107 4.67 -3.97 0.41
N CYS A 108 4.32 -4.26 1.65
CA CYS A 108 3.65 -5.50 2.03
C CYS A 108 2.14 -5.48 1.73
N ASN A 109 1.45 -6.59 2.06
CA ASN A 109 0.03 -6.75 1.75
C ASN A 109 -0.82 -5.68 2.44
N GLU A 110 -1.81 -5.18 1.70
CA GLU A 110 -2.81 -4.25 2.25
C GLU A 110 -2.22 -2.97 2.88
N ALA A 111 -0.96 -2.62 2.57
CA ALA A 111 -0.25 -1.52 3.22
C ALA A 111 -1.02 -0.19 3.20
N PHE A 112 -1.76 0.11 2.14
CA PHE A 112 -2.61 1.29 1.98
C PHE A 112 -4.09 0.94 1.80
N PHE A 113 -4.52 -0.23 2.29
CA PHE A 113 -5.92 -0.67 2.19
C PHE A 113 -6.87 0.36 2.80
N GLY A 114 -7.90 0.76 2.07
CA GLY A 114 -8.93 1.66 2.57
C GLY A 114 -8.53 3.13 2.67
N CYS A 115 -7.38 3.54 2.15
CA CYS A 115 -6.99 4.96 2.04
C CYS A 115 -7.90 5.66 1.04
N SER A 116 -9.15 5.92 1.44
CA SER A 116 -10.23 6.32 0.53
C SER A 116 -10.05 7.72 -0.08
N SER A 117 -9.22 8.57 0.51
CA SER A 117 -8.86 9.90 0.01
C SER A 117 -7.64 9.89 -0.92
N LEU A 118 -6.88 8.80 -0.98
CA LEU A 118 -5.64 8.69 -1.75
C LEU A 118 -5.91 8.82 -3.25
N LYS A 119 -5.29 9.80 -3.90
CA LYS A 119 -5.47 10.16 -5.32
C LYS A 119 -4.26 9.82 -6.17
N TYR A 120 -3.08 9.96 -5.60
CA TYR A 120 -1.80 9.84 -6.29
C TYR A 120 -0.83 8.96 -5.51
N VAL A 121 -0.13 8.07 -6.24
CA VAL A 121 0.93 7.22 -5.71
C VAL A 121 2.14 7.29 -6.62
N HIS A 122 3.33 7.47 -6.04
CA HIS A 122 4.61 7.32 -6.73
C HIS A 122 5.41 6.18 -6.09
N ILE A 123 5.84 5.22 -6.92
CA ILE A 123 6.68 4.07 -6.55
C ILE A 123 8.11 4.35 -6.99
N PRO A 124 9.11 4.39 -6.10
CA PRO A 124 10.49 4.72 -6.43
C PRO A 124 11.23 3.57 -7.13
N ALA A 125 12.43 3.87 -7.63
CA ALA A 125 13.29 2.91 -8.29
C ALA A 125 13.71 1.74 -7.38
N THR A 126 13.77 1.95 -6.08
CA THR A 126 14.26 0.97 -5.10
C THR A 126 13.26 -0.14 -4.73
N VAL A 127 11.96 0.04 -5.00
CA VAL A 127 10.94 -0.96 -4.68
C VAL A 127 11.07 -2.19 -5.58
N LYS A 128 11.29 -3.35 -4.97
CA LYS A 128 11.49 -4.66 -5.62
C LYS A 128 10.34 -5.63 -5.39
N LYS A 129 9.51 -5.38 -4.37
CA LYS A 129 8.41 -6.26 -4.02
C LYS A 129 7.17 -5.48 -3.60
N ILE A 130 6.02 -5.87 -4.15
CA ILE A 130 4.72 -5.28 -3.85
C ILE A 130 3.75 -6.42 -3.55
N GLY A 131 3.10 -6.35 -2.39
CA GLY A 131 2.15 -7.35 -1.90
C GLY A 131 0.78 -7.26 -2.56
N LEU A 132 -0.14 -8.08 -2.04
CA LEU A 132 -1.51 -8.14 -2.53
C LEU A 132 -2.36 -7.01 -1.91
N ARG A 133 -3.37 -6.56 -2.66
CA ARG A 133 -4.39 -5.59 -2.22
C ARG A 133 -3.83 -4.29 -1.66
N VAL A 134 -2.63 -3.90 -2.08
CA VAL A 134 -1.91 -2.74 -1.51
C VAL A 134 -2.78 -1.49 -1.54
N PHE A 135 -3.54 -1.26 -2.62
CA PHE A 135 -4.42 -0.10 -2.81
C PHE A 135 -5.90 -0.46 -2.88
N ALA A 136 -6.29 -1.61 -2.31
CA ALA A 136 -7.71 -1.98 -2.26
C ALA A 136 -8.52 -0.93 -1.49
N PHE A 137 -9.74 -0.63 -1.95
CA PHE A 137 -10.63 0.40 -1.39
C PHE A 137 -10.10 1.84 -1.43
N CYS A 138 -9.00 2.12 -2.14
CA CYS A 138 -8.54 3.49 -2.40
C CYS A 138 -9.45 4.15 -3.45
N ASN A 139 -10.66 4.51 -3.05
CA ASN A 139 -11.74 4.90 -3.97
C ASN A 139 -11.51 6.25 -4.70
N ALA A 140 -10.53 7.05 -4.27
CA ALA A 140 -10.14 8.27 -4.95
C ALA A 140 -8.93 8.08 -5.88
N LEU A 141 -8.23 6.92 -5.80
CA LEU A 141 -6.99 6.68 -6.54
C LEU A 141 -7.23 6.73 -8.04
N SER A 142 -6.52 7.65 -8.68
CA SER A 142 -6.62 7.91 -10.12
C SER A 142 -5.27 7.92 -10.82
N THR A 143 -4.19 8.04 -10.08
CA THR A 143 -2.85 8.15 -10.66
C THR A 143 -1.87 7.26 -9.91
N ILE A 144 -1.25 6.34 -10.64
CA ILE A 144 -0.17 5.48 -10.16
C ILE A 144 1.01 5.68 -11.11
N VAL A 145 2.14 6.11 -10.57
CA VAL A 145 3.37 6.32 -11.30
C VAL A 145 4.46 5.43 -10.70
N VAL A 146 5.17 4.71 -11.54
CA VAL A 146 6.38 3.97 -11.18
C VAL A 146 7.56 4.70 -11.79
N ASP A 147 8.62 4.89 -11.02
CA ASP A 147 9.85 5.52 -11.48
C ASP A 147 10.39 4.77 -12.72
N PRO A 148 10.78 5.47 -13.80
CA PRO A 148 11.29 4.84 -15.02
C PRO A 148 12.52 3.95 -14.79
N ASP A 149 13.33 4.28 -13.78
CA ASP A 149 14.54 3.55 -13.42
C ASP A 149 14.25 2.34 -12.52
N ASN A 150 12.99 2.10 -12.10
CA ASN A 150 12.65 0.91 -11.34
C ASN A 150 12.94 -0.35 -12.16
N PRO A 151 13.80 -1.29 -11.66
CA PRO A 151 14.22 -2.46 -12.44
C PRO A 151 13.15 -3.55 -12.55
N VAL A 152 12.15 -3.56 -11.64
CA VAL A 152 11.15 -4.64 -11.50
C VAL A 152 9.82 -4.24 -12.08
N TYR A 153 9.38 -3.02 -11.81
CA TYR A 153 8.05 -2.53 -12.16
C TYR A 153 8.08 -1.37 -13.15
N ASP A 154 6.97 -1.14 -13.81
CA ASP A 154 6.73 0.07 -14.60
C ASP A 154 5.24 0.49 -14.59
N SER A 155 5.00 1.71 -15.07
CA SER A 155 3.68 2.24 -15.39
C SER A 155 3.67 2.79 -16.82
N ARG A 156 4.14 1.96 -17.77
CA ARG A 156 4.31 2.32 -19.19
C ARG A 156 3.05 2.94 -19.77
N ASP A 157 3.23 3.82 -20.75
CA ASP A 157 2.15 4.49 -21.47
C ASP A 157 1.21 5.30 -20.55
N ASN A 158 1.72 5.73 -19.37
CA ASN A 158 0.93 6.40 -18.34
C ASN A 158 -0.35 5.62 -17.96
N CYS A 159 -0.22 4.29 -17.88
CA CYS A 159 -1.35 3.38 -17.72
C CYS A 159 -2.07 3.46 -16.37
N ASN A 160 -1.54 4.21 -15.40
CA ASN A 160 -2.06 4.30 -14.03
C ASN A 160 -2.21 2.91 -13.38
N ALA A 161 -1.18 2.08 -13.53
CA ALA A 161 -1.08 0.76 -12.95
C ALA A 161 0.38 0.42 -12.64
N ILE A 162 0.59 -0.61 -11.83
CA ILE A 162 1.89 -1.21 -11.59
C ILE A 162 1.97 -2.51 -12.37
N ILE A 163 2.95 -2.61 -13.25
CA ILE A 163 3.18 -3.77 -14.09
C ILE A 163 4.55 -4.35 -13.77
N GLU A 164 4.61 -5.64 -13.48
CA GLU A 164 5.85 -6.38 -13.32
C GLU A 164 6.46 -6.66 -14.70
N LYS A 165 7.65 -6.12 -14.96
CA LYS A 165 8.33 -6.14 -16.27
C LYS A 165 8.62 -7.55 -16.78
N SER A 166 9.06 -8.44 -15.87
CA SER A 166 9.53 -9.78 -16.21
C SER A 166 8.41 -10.72 -16.68
N THR A 167 7.21 -10.56 -16.12
CA THR A 167 6.08 -11.47 -16.38
C THR A 167 4.99 -10.84 -17.25
N GLY A 168 4.96 -9.50 -17.32
CA GLY A 168 3.82 -8.78 -17.90
C GLY A 168 2.57 -8.83 -17.00
N ARG A 169 2.74 -9.03 -15.69
CA ARG A 169 1.65 -9.07 -14.71
C ARG A 169 1.29 -7.66 -14.27
N LEU A 170 0.03 -7.27 -14.41
CA LEU A 170 -0.52 -6.09 -13.77
C LEU A 170 -0.79 -6.41 -12.29
N VAL A 171 0.01 -5.81 -11.40
CA VAL A 171 -0.01 -6.08 -9.95
C VAL A 171 -1.08 -5.28 -9.24
N ALA A 172 -1.24 -4.01 -9.60
CA ALA A 172 -2.26 -3.13 -9.03
C ALA A 172 -2.70 -2.08 -10.04
N GLY A 173 -4.00 -1.84 -10.09
CA GLY A 173 -4.61 -0.81 -10.92
C GLY A 173 -5.52 0.11 -10.11
N CYS A 174 -6.06 1.14 -10.77
CA CYS A 174 -6.98 2.10 -10.19
C CYS A 174 -8.16 2.40 -11.14
N GLN A 175 -9.03 3.33 -10.75
CA GLN A 175 -10.21 3.68 -11.56
C GLN A 175 -9.90 4.26 -12.94
N SER A 176 -8.69 4.79 -13.15
CA SER A 176 -8.24 5.42 -14.40
C SER A 176 -7.29 4.54 -15.20
N THR A 177 -7.09 3.28 -14.80
CA THR A 177 -6.17 2.38 -15.48
C THR A 177 -6.61 2.12 -16.93
N ILE A 178 -5.65 2.25 -17.84
CA ILE A 178 -5.73 1.79 -19.23
C ILE A 178 -4.69 0.71 -19.39
N ILE A 179 -5.12 -0.54 -19.59
CA ILE A 179 -4.20 -1.68 -19.66
C ILE A 179 -3.44 -1.61 -20.99
N PRO A 180 -2.10 -1.47 -20.96
CA PRO A 180 -1.31 -1.36 -22.17
C PRO A 180 -1.08 -2.73 -22.81
N TYR A 181 -0.75 -2.72 -24.09
CA TYR A 181 -0.31 -3.95 -24.78
C TYR A 181 0.96 -4.51 -24.12
N GLY A 182 1.08 -5.85 -24.10
CA GLY A 182 2.18 -6.57 -23.43
C GLY A 182 1.86 -6.99 -21.98
N VAL A 183 0.76 -6.51 -21.40
CA VAL A 183 0.20 -7.12 -20.19
C VAL A 183 -0.38 -8.48 -20.54
N LYS A 184 0.08 -9.55 -19.88
CA LYS A 184 -0.38 -10.92 -20.08
C LYS A 184 -1.31 -11.40 -18.99
N TYR A 185 -1.08 -10.95 -17.77
CA TYR A 185 -1.81 -11.39 -16.59
C TYR A 185 -2.41 -10.19 -15.87
N ILE A 186 -3.71 -10.23 -15.58
CA ILE A 186 -4.31 -9.38 -14.56
C ILE A 186 -4.12 -10.11 -13.25
N GLY A 187 -3.26 -9.59 -12.39
CA GLY A 187 -2.80 -10.25 -11.18
C GLY A 187 -3.88 -10.45 -10.12
N ASN A 188 -3.59 -11.32 -9.16
CA ASN A 188 -4.47 -11.58 -8.03
C ASN A 188 -4.83 -10.27 -7.32
N SER A 189 -6.14 -10.03 -7.16
CA SER A 189 -6.67 -8.84 -6.50
C SER A 189 -6.22 -7.49 -7.11
N ALA A 190 -5.76 -7.45 -8.36
CA ALA A 190 -5.16 -6.27 -8.99
C ALA A 190 -6.08 -5.03 -9.00
N PHE A 191 -7.39 -5.23 -9.10
CA PHE A 191 -8.44 -4.18 -9.03
C PHE A 191 -9.40 -4.42 -7.87
N TYR A 192 -8.98 -5.15 -6.83
CA TYR A 192 -9.86 -5.49 -5.71
C TYR A 192 -10.51 -4.27 -5.11
N SER A 193 -11.85 -4.23 -5.18
CA SER A 193 -12.67 -3.11 -4.66
C SER A 193 -12.33 -1.72 -5.22
N VAL A 194 -11.88 -1.65 -6.47
CA VAL A 194 -11.79 -0.39 -7.23
C VAL A 194 -13.22 0.02 -7.64
N ARG A 195 -13.98 0.53 -6.67
CA ARG A 195 -15.45 0.71 -6.78
C ARG A 195 -15.90 1.66 -7.89
N LYS A 196 -15.05 2.62 -8.30
CA LYS A 196 -15.36 3.63 -9.33
C LYS A 196 -14.94 3.20 -10.74
N LEU A 197 -14.31 2.04 -10.92
CA LEU A 197 -13.99 1.50 -12.23
C LEU A 197 -15.30 1.17 -12.98
N LYS A 198 -15.54 1.83 -14.10
CA LYS A 198 -16.80 1.70 -14.86
C LYS A 198 -16.65 0.76 -16.06
N THR A 199 -15.53 0.87 -16.73
CA THR A 199 -15.25 0.10 -17.96
C THR A 199 -13.78 -0.31 -17.95
N ILE A 200 -13.50 -1.48 -18.46
CA ILE A 200 -12.13 -1.94 -18.69
C ILE A 200 -12.06 -2.66 -20.04
N LYS A 201 -11.00 -2.38 -20.79
CA LYS A 201 -10.69 -3.11 -22.03
C LYS A 201 -9.39 -3.87 -21.82
N LEU A 202 -9.44 -5.16 -22.07
CA LEU A 202 -8.26 -6.02 -22.06
C LEU A 202 -7.67 -6.03 -23.47
N PRO A 203 -6.38 -5.66 -23.67
CA PRO A 203 -5.71 -5.80 -24.96
C PRO A 203 -5.52 -7.27 -25.31
N GLU A 204 -5.27 -7.55 -26.59
CA GLU A 204 -5.11 -8.92 -27.12
C GLU A 204 -3.87 -9.66 -26.57
N SER A 205 -3.05 -9.00 -25.76
CA SER A 205 -1.95 -9.63 -25.02
C SER A 205 -2.40 -10.31 -23.72
N VAL A 206 -3.61 -10.00 -23.20
CA VAL A 206 -4.09 -10.55 -21.94
C VAL A 206 -4.64 -11.95 -22.13
N GLU A 207 -4.00 -12.91 -21.48
CA GLU A 207 -4.32 -14.33 -21.52
C GLU A 207 -5.00 -14.84 -20.24
N TYR A 208 -4.73 -14.16 -19.10
CA TYR A 208 -5.15 -14.63 -17.77
C TYR A 208 -5.70 -13.50 -16.91
N ILE A 209 -6.82 -13.78 -16.25
CA ILE A 209 -7.37 -12.99 -15.14
C ILE A 209 -7.27 -13.86 -13.89
N ASP A 210 -6.52 -13.44 -12.90
CA ASP A 210 -6.26 -14.21 -11.69
C ASP A 210 -7.41 -14.08 -10.66
N PHE A 211 -7.30 -14.78 -9.53
CA PHE A 211 -8.31 -14.81 -8.46
C PHE A 211 -8.61 -13.39 -7.95
N TYR A 212 -9.88 -13.08 -7.71
CA TYR A 212 -10.35 -11.82 -7.11
C TYR A 212 -9.95 -10.55 -7.87
N ALA A 213 -9.46 -10.64 -9.10
CA ALA A 213 -8.83 -9.54 -9.84
C ALA A 213 -9.71 -8.29 -9.90
N PHE A 214 -11.01 -8.40 -10.10
CA PHE A 214 -11.99 -7.31 -10.13
C PHE A 214 -13.06 -7.44 -9.04
N GLU A 215 -12.85 -8.28 -8.02
CA GLU A 215 -13.86 -8.45 -6.97
C GLU A 215 -14.20 -7.12 -6.32
N GLY A 216 -15.49 -6.87 -6.12
CA GLY A 216 -15.99 -5.65 -5.50
C GLY A 216 -15.91 -4.39 -6.36
N CYS A 217 -15.64 -4.51 -7.66
CA CYS A 217 -15.72 -3.38 -8.62
C CYS A 217 -17.20 -3.02 -8.88
N LYS A 218 -17.84 -2.39 -7.88
CA LYS A 218 -19.31 -2.20 -7.83
C LYS A 218 -19.90 -1.39 -8.98
N MET A 219 -19.11 -0.54 -9.66
CA MET A 219 -19.57 0.26 -10.79
C MET A 219 -19.12 -0.29 -12.14
N LEU A 220 -18.49 -1.48 -12.18
CA LEU A 220 -18.01 -2.08 -13.43
C LEU A 220 -19.19 -2.59 -14.25
N ARG A 221 -19.48 -1.89 -15.35
CA ARG A 221 -20.61 -2.16 -16.26
C ARG A 221 -20.19 -2.80 -17.57
N LYS A 222 -18.93 -2.65 -17.96
CA LYS A 222 -18.45 -3.14 -19.23
C LYS A 222 -17.02 -3.64 -19.12
N VAL A 223 -16.84 -4.90 -19.52
CA VAL A 223 -15.53 -5.50 -19.77
C VAL A 223 -15.44 -5.86 -21.22
N VAL A 224 -14.41 -5.39 -21.92
CA VAL A 224 -14.09 -5.87 -23.27
C VAL A 224 -12.96 -6.87 -23.11
N PHE A 225 -13.28 -8.13 -23.26
CA PHE A 225 -12.32 -9.23 -23.16
C PHE A 225 -11.44 -9.31 -24.42
N SER A 226 -10.22 -9.80 -24.26
CA SER A 226 -9.36 -10.16 -25.37
C SER A 226 -9.80 -11.52 -25.95
N GLU A 227 -9.59 -11.72 -27.25
CA GLU A 227 -9.87 -13.02 -27.90
C GLU A 227 -8.85 -14.10 -27.46
N THR A 228 -7.71 -13.70 -26.90
CA THR A 228 -6.67 -14.58 -26.39
C THR A 228 -6.86 -14.98 -24.93
N LEU A 229 -7.93 -14.52 -24.28
CA LEU A 229 -8.19 -14.83 -22.88
C LEU A 229 -8.48 -16.32 -22.67
N ASN A 230 -7.63 -17.00 -21.91
CA ASN A 230 -7.70 -18.44 -21.68
C ASN A 230 -8.20 -18.83 -20.30
N TYR A 231 -8.11 -17.90 -19.32
CA TYR A 231 -8.42 -18.23 -17.94
C TYR A 231 -9.03 -17.03 -17.18
N ILE A 232 -10.04 -17.34 -16.40
CA ILE A 232 -10.64 -16.41 -15.43
C ILE A 232 -10.67 -17.12 -14.07
N GLY A 233 -9.97 -16.55 -13.09
CA GLY A 233 -9.82 -17.09 -11.75
C GLY A 233 -11.10 -17.05 -10.93
N HIS A 234 -11.10 -17.82 -9.84
CA HIS A 234 -12.22 -17.85 -8.89
C HIS A 234 -12.52 -16.44 -8.35
N SER A 235 -13.80 -16.10 -8.28
CA SER A 235 -14.30 -14.82 -7.80
C SER A 235 -13.72 -13.57 -8.50
N ALA A 236 -13.14 -13.72 -9.71
CA ALA A 236 -12.51 -12.61 -10.43
C ALA A 236 -13.44 -11.39 -10.61
N PHE A 237 -14.74 -11.59 -10.76
CA PHE A 237 -15.77 -10.55 -10.91
C PHE A 237 -16.86 -10.63 -9.83
N SER A 238 -16.59 -11.29 -8.72
CA SER A 238 -17.53 -11.35 -7.59
C SER A 238 -17.88 -9.95 -7.12
N GLN A 239 -19.13 -9.73 -6.73
CA GLN A 239 -19.64 -8.44 -6.25
C GLN A 239 -19.50 -7.24 -7.25
N CYS A 240 -19.36 -7.51 -8.55
CA CYS A 240 -19.58 -6.52 -9.59
C CYS A 240 -21.10 -6.45 -9.85
N VAL A 241 -21.78 -5.48 -9.21
CA VAL A 241 -23.28 -5.46 -9.11
C VAL A 241 -23.94 -4.33 -9.91
N SER A 242 -23.29 -3.79 -10.92
CA SER A 242 -23.86 -2.72 -11.77
C SER A 242 -24.45 -3.23 -13.08
#